data_d58352d445b6dcf2a3eb258cdaa3ecef
#
_entry.id   d58352d445b6dcf2a3eb258cdaa3ecef
#
_cell.length_a   1.000
_cell.length_b   1.000
_cell.length_c   1.000
_cell.angle_alpha   90.00
_cell.angle_beta   90.00
_cell.angle_gamma   90.00
#
_symmetry.space_group_name_H-M   'P 1'
#
loop_
_entity.id
_entity.type
_entity.pdbx_description
1 polymer ?
#
loop_
_entity_poly.entity_id
_entity_poly.type
_entity_poly.pdbx_seq_one_letter_code
_entity_poly.pdbx_strand_id
1 'polypeptide(L)'
;MMEFRVRQKAFLVSSGEGFFLNTGEIHSACTYQSYDCRFVIYRICPSVLFQTEDNPLYQKYIKPLVDHPSFGFLTFVPKVPWQKYILEMIRKMNDICDRPVDGYELKINHFVNEIFYYIFHNVNLSKELSLKESRDLERMKDVMIYLTKTIDQKHTLADIASYCHLSNSECCRLFQRNVHLSPVDYLNQLRIHMSLSEIIKHEKKITDIAKMYGFSGSSYFSEMFKKTLGITPRAFYKSVLQ
;
A
#
# COMPACT_ATOMS: atom_id res chain seq x y z
N MET A 1 11.30 -13.90 -5.37
CA MET A 1 9.94 -14.20 -4.89
C MET A 1 9.62 -13.27 -3.73
N MET A 2 8.40 -12.78 -3.66
CA MET A 2 7.95 -11.83 -2.64
C MET A 2 6.69 -12.37 -1.98
N GLU A 3 6.61 -12.24 -0.65
CA GLU A 3 5.40 -12.51 0.10
C GLU A 3 4.61 -11.22 0.26
N PHE A 4 3.37 -11.24 -0.24
CA PHE A 4 2.38 -10.20 -0.02
C PHE A 4 1.33 -10.66 0.97
N ARG A 5 0.98 -9.77 1.89
CA ARG A 5 -0.15 -9.96 2.79
C ARG A 5 -1.16 -8.86 2.54
N VAL A 6 -2.37 -9.26 2.24
CA VAL A 6 -3.50 -8.34 2.05
C VAL A 6 -4.61 -8.82 2.96
N ARG A 7 -5.02 -7.96 3.89
CA ARG A 7 -5.94 -8.36 4.96
C ARG A 7 -5.38 -9.58 5.73
N GLN A 8 -6.15 -10.68 5.77
CA GLN A 8 -5.79 -11.94 6.46
C GLN A 8 -5.15 -12.98 5.53
N LYS A 9 -4.88 -12.64 4.26
CA LYS A 9 -4.35 -13.58 3.27
C LYS A 9 -2.90 -13.27 2.95
N ALA A 10 -2.06 -14.28 3.01
CA ALA A 10 -0.70 -14.23 2.49
C ALA A 10 -0.63 -14.99 1.15
N PHE A 11 0.09 -14.45 0.20
CA PHE A 11 0.35 -15.10 -1.09
C PHE A 11 1.75 -14.75 -1.58
N LEU A 12 2.33 -15.69 -2.31
CA LEU A 12 3.64 -15.53 -2.91
C LEU A 12 3.48 -15.02 -4.35
N VAL A 13 4.28 -14.03 -4.70
CA VAL A 13 4.37 -13.50 -6.06
C VAL A 13 5.73 -13.85 -6.61
N SER A 14 5.74 -14.61 -7.69
CA SER A 14 6.96 -15.04 -8.38
C SER A 14 7.38 -14.03 -9.46
N SER A 15 8.59 -14.20 -9.98
CA SER A 15 9.02 -13.41 -11.14
C SER A 15 8.07 -13.62 -12.33
N GLY A 16 7.70 -12.53 -12.99
CA GLY A 16 6.75 -12.54 -14.10
C GLY A 16 5.27 -12.58 -13.71
N GLU A 17 4.96 -12.63 -12.42
CA GLU A 17 3.61 -12.47 -11.88
C GLU A 17 3.40 -11.05 -11.37
N GLY A 18 2.16 -10.68 -11.13
CA GLY A 18 1.78 -9.38 -10.61
C GLY A 18 0.47 -9.42 -9.83
N PHE A 19 0.07 -8.26 -9.35
CA PHE A 19 -1.24 -8.12 -8.71
C PHE A 19 -1.73 -6.68 -8.77
N PHE A 20 -3.03 -6.54 -8.65
CA PHE A 20 -3.73 -5.28 -8.46
C PHE A 20 -4.11 -5.16 -6.98
N LEU A 21 -3.87 -4.01 -6.41
CA LEU A 21 -4.38 -3.60 -5.10
C LEU A 21 -5.35 -2.46 -5.28
N ASN A 22 -6.51 -2.61 -4.70
CA ASN A 22 -7.51 -1.57 -4.70
C ASN A 22 -7.16 -0.44 -3.72
N THR A 23 -7.79 0.71 -3.88
CA THR A 23 -7.60 1.85 -2.98
C THR A 23 -7.97 1.49 -1.54
N GLY A 24 -7.18 1.99 -0.60
CA GLY A 24 -7.42 1.75 0.84
C GLY A 24 -7.22 0.31 1.31
N GLU A 25 -6.66 -0.59 0.49
CA GLU A 25 -6.34 -1.95 0.94
C GLU A 25 -5.10 -1.97 1.82
N ILE A 26 -5.29 -2.58 2.99
CA ILE A 26 -4.21 -2.77 3.95
C ILE A 26 -3.36 -3.93 3.48
N HIS A 27 -2.10 -3.65 3.24
CA HIS A 27 -1.17 -4.64 2.74
C HIS A 27 0.22 -4.48 3.31
N SER A 28 0.99 -5.55 3.28
CA SER A 28 2.42 -5.54 3.53
C SER A 28 3.14 -6.42 2.51
N ALA A 29 4.40 -6.11 2.28
CA ALA A 29 5.25 -6.87 1.37
C ALA A 29 6.59 -7.14 2.05
N CYS A 30 7.09 -8.34 1.93
CA CYS A 30 8.43 -8.71 2.39
C CYS A 30 9.08 -9.68 1.41
N THR A 31 10.40 -9.72 1.44
CA THR A 31 11.17 -10.71 0.67
C THR A 31 10.91 -12.11 1.23
N TYR A 32 10.67 -13.07 0.36
CA TYR A 32 10.53 -14.45 0.76
C TYR A 32 11.91 -15.10 0.87
N GLN A 33 12.21 -15.73 2.03
CA GLN A 33 13.47 -16.43 2.31
C GLN A 33 14.74 -15.60 2.05
N SER A 34 14.70 -14.30 2.34
CA SER A 34 15.84 -13.36 2.19
C SER A 34 16.42 -13.23 0.76
N TYR A 35 15.67 -13.59 -0.26
CA TYR A 35 16.06 -13.33 -1.64
C TYR A 35 15.79 -11.87 -2.02
N ASP A 36 16.75 -11.23 -2.68
CA ASP A 36 16.52 -9.91 -3.27
C ASP A 36 15.35 -9.97 -4.25
N CYS A 37 14.44 -9.01 -4.13
CA CYS A 37 13.28 -8.89 -4.99
C CYS A 37 13.18 -7.46 -5.51
N ARG A 38 13.15 -7.31 -6.83
CA ARG A 38 12.84 -6.04 -7.49
C ARG A 38 11.44 -6.12 -8.07
N PHE A 39 10.65 -5.08 -7.88
CA PHE A 39 9.30 -4.98 -8.42
C PHE A 39 8.99 -3.54 -8.80
N VAL A 40 8.06 -3.37 -9.73
CA VAL A 40 7.58 -2.07 -10.17
C VAL A 40 6.17 -1.86 -9.64
N ILE A 41 5.91 -0.67 -9.13
CA ILE A 41 4.58 -0.25 -8.67
C ILE A 41 4.09 0.88 -9.57
N TYR A 42 2.93 0.67 -10.19
CA TYR A 42 2.17 1.72 -10.83
C TYR A 42 1.07 2.19 -9.87
N ARG A 43 1.14 3.45 -9.47
CA ARG A 43 0.05 4.11 -8.74
C ARG A 43 -0.82 4.83 -9.75
N ILE A 44 -2.07 4.39 -9.87
CA ILE A 44 -3.02 4.92 -10.82
C ILE A 44 -4.02 5.78 -10.06
N CYS A 45 -4.02 7.08 -10.34
CA CYS A 45 -5.05 7.97 -9.84
C CYS A 45 -6.26 7.92 -10.79
N PRO A 46 -7.49 7.69 -10.32
CA PRO A 46 -8.67 7.68 -11.17
C PRO A 46 -8.85 8.93 -12.03
N SER A 47 -8.40 10.09 -11.54
CA SER A 47 -8.44 11.36 -12.30
C SER A 47 -7.56 11.34 -13.56
N VAL A 48 -6.54 10.49 -13.62
CA VAL A 48 -5.71 10.32 -14.83
C VAL A 48 -6.51 9.69 -15.97
N LEU A 49 -7.45 8.80 -15.62
CA LEU A 49 -8.29 8.10 -16.59
C LEU A 49 -9.50 8.92 -17.04
N PHE A 50 -10.10 9.66 -16.12
CA PHE A 50 -11.45 10.20 -16.32
C PHE A 50 -11.59 11.69 -15.99
N GLN A 51 -10.52 12.40 -15.70
CA GLN A 51 -10.41 13.82 -15.34
C GLN A 51 -11.21 14.21 -14.08
N THR A 52 -12.45 13.75 -13.93
CA THR A 52 -13.32 14.03 -12.78
C THR A 52 -14.06 12.76 -12.34
N GLU A 53 -14.44 12.72 -11.08
CA GLU A 53 -15.26 11.62 -10.53
C GLU A 53 -16.68 11.61 -11.11
N ASP A 54 -17.17 12.75 -11.64
CA ASP A 54 -18.50 12.86 -12.26
C ASP A 54 -18.54 12.30 -13.68
N ASN A 55 -17.41 11.87 -14.23
CA ASN A 55 -17.36 11.29 -15.58
C ASN A 55 -18.25 10.03 -15.65
N PRO A 56 -19.21 9.94 -16.61
CA PRO A 56 -20.14 8.81 -16.72
C PRO A 56 -19.46 7.44 -16.86
N LEU A 57 -18.29 7.37 -17.51
CA LEU A 57 -17.55 6.12 -17.66
C LEU A 57 -16.92 5.70 -16.32
N TYR A 58 -16.39 6.66 -15.55
CA TYR A 58 -15.90 6.41 -14.21
C TYR A 58 -17.00 5.86 -13.30
N GLN A 59 -18.14 6.56 -13.25
CA GLN A 59 -19.29 6.16 -12.43
C GLN A 59 -19.83 4.77 -12.79
N LYS A 60 -19.86 4.46 -14.09
CA LYS A 60 -20.44 3.19 -14.57
C LYS A 60 -19.51 1.99 -14.44
N TYR A 61 -18.20 2.17 -14.68
CA TYR A 61 -17.28 1.03 -14.86
C TYR A 61 -16.19 0.95 -13.80
N ILE A 62 -15.67 2.07 -13.32
CA ILE A 62 -14.53 2.07 -12.40
C ILE A 62 -14.98 2.16 -10.94
N LYS A 63 -15.88 3.09 -10.64
CA LYS A 63 -16.38 3.29 -9.30
C LYS A 63 -16.96 2.02 -8.67
N PRO A 64 -17.78 1.21 -9.36
CA PRO A 64 -18.29 -0.05 -8.81
C PRO A 64 -17.19 -1.05 -8.47
N LEU A 65 -16.06 -1.04 -9.16
CA LEU A 65 -14.90 -1.86 -8.83
C LEU A 65 -14.16 -1.29 -7.60
N VAL A 66 -13.85 0.00 -7.63
CA VAL A 66 -13.03 0.67 -6.61
C VAL A 66 -13.76 0.71 -5.27
N ASP A 67 -15.06 0.97 -5.26
CA ASP A 67 -15.86 1.08 -4.04
C ASP A 67 -16.33 -0.29 -3.52
N HIS A 68 -16.13 -1.37 -4.29
CA HIS A 68 -16.65 -2.68 -3.88
C HIS A 68 -15.89 -3.26 -2.68
N PRO A 69 -16.55 -3.50 -1.54
CA PRO A 69 -15.86 -3.86 -0.29
C PRO A 69 -15.06 -5.17 -0.37
N SER A 70 -15.48 -6.11 -1.21
CA SER A 70 -14.80 -7.40 -1.37
C SER A 70 -13.71 -7.40 -2.44
N PHE A 71 -13.62 -6.35 -3.27
CA PHE A 71 -12.60 -6.20 -4.29
C PHE A 71 -11.37 -5.50 -3.74
N GLY A 72 -10.60 -6.20 -2.90
CA GLY A 72 -9.39 -5.64 -2.29
C GLY A 72 -8.14 -5.85 -3.14
N PHE A 73 -8.01 -7.02 -3.75
CA PHE A 73 -6.85 -7.36 -4.56
C PHE A 73 -7.18 -8.44 -5.59
N LEU A 74 -6.32 -8.51 -6.62
CA LEU A 74 -6.41 -9.50 -7.68
C LEU A 74 -5.00 -9.89 -8.10
N THR A 75 -4.70 -11.19 -8.15
CA THR A 75 -3.41 -11.70 -8.64
C THR A 75 -3.44 -11.91 -10.15
N PHE A 76 -2.31 -11.66 -10.81
CA PHE A 76 -2.11 -11.93 -12.22
C PHE A 76 -1.05 -13.00 -12.38
N VAL A 77 -1.43 -14.12 -12.99
CA VAL A 77 -0.55 -15.25 -13.27
C VAL A 77 -0.52 -15.56 -14.76
N PRO A 78 0.65 -15.92 -15.35
CA PRO A 78 0.77 -16.14 -16.80
C PRO A 78 -0.06 -17.29 -17.35
N LYS A 79 -0.52 -18.20 -16.49
CA LYS A 79 -1.32 -19.36 -16.89
C LYS A 79 -2.76 -19.02 -17.31
N VAL A 80 -3.26 -17.85 -16.89
CA VAL A 80 -4.62 -17.39 -17.21
C VAL A 80 -4.55 -16.39 -18.37
N PRO A 81 -5.18 -16.64 -19.52
CA PRO A 81 -4.96 -15.85 -20.75
C PRO A 81 -5.14 -14.34 -20.58
N TRP A 82 -6.26 -13.88 -19.99
CA TRP A 82 -6.50 -12.45 -19.79
C TRP A 82 -5.55 -11.82 -18.77
N GLN A 83 -5.10 -12.56 -17.76
CA GLN A 83 -4.10 -12.09 -16.78
C GLN A 83 -2.70 -12.01 -17.42
N LYS A 84 -2.35 -12.98 -18.25
CA LYS A 84 -1.12 -12.92 -19.05
C LYS A 84 -1.08 -11.67 -19.92
N TYR A 85 -2.21 -11.33 -20.55
CA TYR A 85 -2.32 -10.12 -21.36
C TYR A 85 -2.10 -8.85 -20.55
N ILE A 86 -2.65 -8.76 -19.34
CA ILE A 86 -2.37 -7.66 -18.40
C ILE A 86 -0.88 -7.58 -18.06
N LEU A 87 -0.23 -8.70 -17.76
CA LEU A 87 1.21 -8.75 -17.46
C LEU A 87 2.06 -8.28 -18.65
N GLU A 88 1.66 -8.61 -19.88
CA GLU A 88 2.31 -8.13 -21.09
C GLU A 88 2.14 -6.61 -21.27
N MET A 89 0.97 -6.06 -20.96
CA MET A 89 0.75 -4.60 -20.99
C MET A 89 1.61 -3.88 -19.95
N ILE A 90 1.67 -4.41 -18.73
CA ILE A 90 2.53 -3.85 -17.67
C ILE A 90 3.99 -3.86 -18.10
N ARG A 91 4.47 -4.91 -18.75
CA ARG A 91 5.83 -4.97 -19.29
C ARG A 91 6.07 -3.91 -20.37
N LYS A 92 5.12 -3.73 -21.29
CA LYS A 92 5.21 -2.66 -22.32
C LYS A 92 5.22 -1.27 -21.68
N MET A 93 4.46 -1.06 -20.59
CA MET A 93 4.51 0.19 -19.84
C MET A 93 5.89 0.42 -19.23
N ASN A 94 6.54 -0.61 -18.66
CA ASN A 94 7.91 -0.51 -18.16
C ASN A 94 8.88 -0.10 -19.27
N ASP A 95 8.83 -0.79 -20.42
CA ASP A 95 9.72 -0.49 -21.56
C ASP A 95 9.56 0.96 -22.05
N ILE A 96 8.34 1.47 -22.06
CA ILE A 96 8.03 2.86 -22.43
C ILE A 96 8.55 3.85 -21.39
N CYS A 97 8.38 3.56 -20.08
CA CYS A 97 8.88 4.41 -19.02
C CYS A 97 10.41 4.44 -18.94
N ASP A 98 11.07 3.34 -19.26
CA ASP A 98 12.54 3.25 -19.29
C ASP A 98 13.14 4.07 -20.45
N ARG A 99 12.42 4.21 -21.56
CA ARG A 99 12.82 4.98 -22.74
C ARG A 99 11.67 5.82 -23.29
N PRO A 100 11.29 6.89 -22.56
CA PRO A 100 10.17 7.71 -22.93
C PRO A 100 10.43 8.45 -24.26
N VAL A 101 9.44 8.41 -25.15
CA VAL A 101 9.38 9.22 -26.37
C VAL A 101 8.23 10.22 -26.22
N ASP A 102 8.24 11.29 -26.99
CA ASP A 102 7.18 12.29 -26.96
C ASP A 102 5.78 11.65 -27.11
N GLY A 103 4.86 12.01 -26.23
CA GLY A 103 3.50 11.44 -26.17
C GLY A 103 3.40 10.04 -25.54
N TYR A 104 4.43 9.56 -24.83
CA TYR A 104 4.40 8.25 -24.16
C TYR A 104 3.28 8.13 -23.13
N GLU A 105 2.87 9.23 -22.49
CA GLU A 105 1.78 9.29 -21.51
C GLU A 105 0.44 8.84 -22.12
N LEU A 106 0.21 9.14 -23.40
CA LEU A 106 -0.99 8.69 -24.12
C LEU A 106 -1.02 7.18 -24.25
N LYS A 107 0.13 6.55 -24.50
CA LYS A 107 0.24 5.08 -24.53
C LYS A 107 0.07 4.45 -23.17
N ILE A 108 0.64 5.04 -22.11
CA ILE A 108 0.44 4.59 -20.73
C ILE A 108 -1.06 4.65 -20.38
N ASN A 109 -1.73 5.77 -20.69
CA ASN A 109 -3.16 5.92 -20.45
C ASN A 109 -3.98 4.86 -21.20
N HIS A 110 -3.65 4.58 -22.45
CA HIS A 110 -4.29 3.52 -23.24
C HIS A 110 -4.15 2.14 -22.54
N PHE A 111 -2.93 1.75 -22.14
CA PHE A 111 -2.73 0.46 -21.46
C PHE A 111 -3.45 0.38 -20.12
N VAL A 112 -3.47 1.46 -19.34
CA VAL A 112 -4.19 1.49 -18.07
C VAL A 112 -5.70 1.30 -18.29
N ASN A 113 -6.30 1.97 -19.27
CA ASN A 113 -7.72 1.78 -19.62
C ASN A 113 -8.00 0.32 -20.04
N GLU A 114 -7.11 -0.28 -20.83
CA GLU A 114 -7.25 -1.65 -21.29
C GLU A 114 -7.11 -2.65 -20.13
N ILE A 115 -6.20 -2.43 -19.19
CA ILE A 115 -6.10 -3.23 -17.95
C ILE A 115 -7.41 -3.19 -17.16
N PHE A 116 -7.99 -1.99 -16.95
CA PHE A 116 -9.29 -1.86 -16.27
C PHE A 116 -10.43 -2.54 -17.02
N TYR A 117 -10.43 -2.48 -18.36
CA TYR A 117 -11.39 -3.21 -19.18
C TYR A 117 -11.34 -4.72 -18.91
N TYR A 118 -10.12 -5.32 -18.90
CA TYR A 118 -9.99 -6.75 -18.61
C TYR A 118 -10.37 -7.09 -17.16
N ILE A 119 -10.01 -6.25 -16.20
CA ILE A 119 -10.42 -6.45 -14.80
C ILE A 119 -11.94 -6.42 -14.70
N PHE A 120 -12.59 -5.41 -15.26
CA PHE A 120 -14.04 -5.25 -15.22
C PHE A 120 -14.80 -6.47 -15.78
N HIS A 121 -14.33 -7.04 -16.90
CA HIS A 121 -14.97 -8.16 -17.54
C HIS A 121 -14.72 -9.53 -16.90
N ASN A 122 -13.68 -9.67 -16.12
CA ASN A 122 -13.25 -10.95 -15.58
C ASN A 122 -13.40 -11.07 -14.07
N VAL A 123 -13.62 -9.95 -13.36
CA VAL A 123 -13.80 -9.98 -11.91
C VAL A 123 -15.26 -10.21 -11.56
N ASN A 124 -15.49 -11.23 -10.77
CA ASN A 124 -16.82 -11.47 -10.21
C ASN A 124 -16.95 -10.79 -8.85
N LEU A 125 -17.75 -9.73 -8.78
CA LEU A 125 -18.03 -8.97 -7.58
C LEU A 125 -19.13 -9.55 -6.70
N SER A 126 -19.63 -10.76 -7.00
CA SER A 126 -20.77 -11.36 -6.29
C SER A 126 -20.47 -11.79 -4.85
N LYS A 127 -19.20 -11.78 -4.44
CA LYS A 127 -18.82 -12.16 -3.08
C LYS A 127 -18.93 -10.97 -2.13
N GLU A 128 -20.01 -10.92 -1.37
CA GLU A 128 -20.18 -9.95 -0.30
C GLU A 128 -19.29 -10.26 0.91
N LEU A 129 -18.77 -9.23 1.54
CA LEU A 129 -18.16 -9.34 2.87
C LEU A 129 -19.26 -9.52 3.91
N SER A 130 -18.98 -10.27 4.96
CA SER A 130 -19.86 -10.26 6.13
C SER A 130 -19.93 -8.85 6.73
N LEU A 131 -21.03 -8.51 7.38
CA LEU A 131 -21.20 -7.22 8.06
C LEU A 131 -20.07 -6.90 9.05
N LYS A 132 -19.51 -7.94 9.67
CA LYS A 132 -18.38 -7.79 10.59
C LYS A 132 -17.10 -7.42 9.86
N GLU A 133 -16.78 -8.12 8.76
CA GLU A 133 -15.58 -7.84 7.95
C GLU A 133 -15.64 -6.44 7.34
N SER A 134 -16.81 -6.01 6.87
CA SER A 134 -17.02 -4.67 6.33
C SER A 134 -16.75 -3.60 7.40
N ARG A 135 -17.35 -3.74 8.59
CA ARG A 135 -17.14 -2.81 9.72
C ARG A 135 -15.69 -2.78 10.21
N ASP A 136 -15.02 -3.94 10.29
CA ASP A 136 -13.62 -4.01 10.70
C ASP A 136 -12.72 -3.29 9.67
N LEU A 137 -13.02 -3.43 8.38
CA LEU A 137 -12.28 -2.76 7.30
C LEU A 137 -12.47 -1.24 7.34
N GLU A 138 -13.70 -0.75 7.50
CA GLU A 138 -13.98 0.68 7.65
C GLU A 138 -13.23 1.27 8.85
N ARG A 139 -13.35 0.65 10.02
CA ARG A 139 -12.61 1.08 11.23
C ARG A 139 -11.11 1.13 11.02
N MET A 140 -10.56 0.12 10.33
CA MET A 140 -9.12 0.13 10.00
C MET A 140 -8.75 1.28 9.08
N LYS A 141 -9.53 1.54 8.03
CA LYS A 141 -9.30 2.68 7.12
C LYS A 141 -9.33 4.02 7.89
N ASP A 142 -10.34 4.21 8.73
CA ASP A 142 -10.51 5.45 9.50
C ASP A 142 -9.36 5.68 10.47
N VAL A 143 -8.96 4.65 11.22
CA VAL A 143 -7.85 4.78 12.17
C VAL A 143 -6.50 4.98 11.45
N MET A 144 -6.29 4.37 10.29
CA MET A 144 -5.07 4.59 9.50
C MET A 144 -4.99 6.04 9.00
N ILE A 145 -6.10 6.60 8.51
CA ILE A 145 -6.19 8.01 8.12
C ILE A 145 -5.93 8.92 9.32
N TYR A 146 -6.54 8.63 10.47
CA TYR A 146 -6.34 9.38 11.71
C TYR A 146 -4.87 9.38 12.13
N LEU A 147 -4.24 8.21 12.23
CA LEU A 147 -2.83 8.08 12.62
C LEU A 147 -1.88 8.75 11.61
N THR A 148 -2.22 8.73 10.33
CA THR A 148 -1.44 9.43 9.30
C THR A 148 -1.52 10.94 9.46
N LYS A 149 -2.70 11.49 9.73
CA LYS A 149 -2.92 12.93 9.93
C LYS A 149 -2.32 13.47 11.23
N THR A 150 -2.17 12.61 12.23
CA THR A 150 -1.67 12.96 13.57
C THR A 150 -0.36 12.24 13.88
N ILE A 151 0.47 12.00 12.85
CA ILE A 151 1.67 11.16 12.93
C ILE A 151 2.71 11.68 13.92
N ASP A 152 2.78 12.98 14.10
CA ASP A 152 3.67 13.73 15.00
C ASP A 152 3.22 13.71 16.46
N GLN A 153 1.95 13.36 16.73
CA GLN A 153 1.38 13.37 18.07
C GLN A 153 1.68 12.08 18.82
N LYS A 154 1.68 12.16 20.14
CA LYS A 154 1.77 10.96 20.99
C LYS A 154 0.44 10.22 20.99
N HIS A 155 0.48 8.94 20.69
CA HIS A 155 -0.67 8.06 20.80
C HIS A 155 -0.34 6.87 21.70
N THR A 156 -1.17 6.63 22.67
CA THR A 156 -1.19 5.39 23.45
C THR A 156 -2.15 4.38 22.82
N LEU A 157 -2.07 3.13 23.25
CA LEU A 157 -3.06 2.12 22.85
C LEU A 157 -4.49 2.56 23.20
N ALA A 158 -4.66 3.22 24.35
CA ALA A 158 -5.96 3.71 24.80
C ALA A 158 -6.53 4.80 23.87
N ASP A 159 -5.68 5.71 23.38
CA ASP A 159 -6.09 6.76 22.43
C ASP A 159 -6.56 6.15 21.11
N ILE A 160 -5.80 5.19 20.57
CA ILE A 160 -6.13 4.49 19.31
C ILE A 160 -7.43 3.68 19.49
N ALA A 161 -7.58 2.97 20.59
CA ALA A 161 -8.79 2.19 20.90
C ALA A 161 -10.02 3.07 21.06
N SER A 162 -9.87 4.21 21.74
CA SER A 162 -10.94 5.20 21.93
C SER A 162 -11.40 5.77 20.59
N TYR A 163 -10.47 6.09 19.69
CA TYR A 163 -10.81 6.56 18.34
C TYR A 163 -11.65 5.53 17.56
N CYS A 164 -11.31 4.25 17.70
CA CYS A 164 -12.04 3.15 17.04
C CYS A 164 -13.38 2.81 17.74
N HIS A 165 -13.72 3.44 18.87
CA HIS A 165 -14.82 3.06 19.75
C HIS A 165 -14.74 1.59 20.19
N LEU A 166 -13.54 1.13 20.56
CA LEU A 166 -13.24 -0.24 20.98
C LEU A 166 -12.54 -0.25 22.35
N SER A 167 -12.64 -1.38 23.03
CA SER A 167 -11.74 -1.68 24.15
C SER A 167 -10.30 -1.90 23.63
N ASN A 168 -9.29 -1.74 24.50
CA ASN A 168 -7.88 -2.00 24.17
C ASN A 168 -7.69 -3.40 23.58
N SER A 169 -8.35 -4.41 24.15
CA SER A 169 -8.27 -5.80 23.69
C SER A 169 -8.88 -6.00 22.30
N GLU A 170 -10.01 -5.34 22.01
CA GLU A 170 -10.66 -5.42 20.70
C GLU A 170 -9.87 -4.67 19.65
N CYS A 171 -9.29 -3.51 19.99
CA CYS A 171 -8.40 -2.77 19.13
C CYS A 171 -7.16 -3.60 18.75
N CYS A 172 -6.51 -4.24 19.73
CA CYS A 172 -5.40 -5.17 19.46
C CYS A 172 -5.83 -6.30 18.52
N ARG A 173 -7.00 -6.91 18.74
CA ARG A 173 -7.53 -7.96 17.88
C ARG A 173 -7.86 -7.45 16.46
N LEU A 174 -8.37 -6.24 16.32
CA LEU A 174 -8.64 -5.61 15.03
C LEU A 174 -7.35 -5.45 14.23
N PHE A 175 -6.31 -4.87 14.82
CA PHE A 175 -5.00 -4.70 14.19
C PHE A 175 -4.33 -6.05 13.88
N GLN A 176 -4.36 -6.98 14.83
CA GLN A 176 -3.77 -8.30 14.62
C GLN A 176 -4.40 -9.07 13.46
N ARG A 177 -5.75 -8.98 13.30
CA ARG A 177 -6.46 -9.62 12.18
C ARG A 177 -6.14 -8.99 10.83
N ASN A 178 -5.98 -7.66 10.78
CA ASN A 178 -5.88 -6.95 9.51
C ASN A 178 -4.45 -6.67 9.06
N VAL A 179 -3.51 -6.42 10.00
CA VAL A 179 -2.12 -6.05 9.69
C VAL A 179 -1.08 -6.91 10.40
N HIS A 180 -1.49 -7.87 11.24
CA HIS A 180 -0.61 -8.75 12.02
C HIS A 180 0.37 -8.02 12.97
N LEU A 181 0.00 -6.82 13.39
CA LEU A 181 0.77 -5.97 14.28
C LEU A 181 -0.07 -5.55 15.48
N SER A 182 0.58 -5.11 16.56
CA SER A 182 -0.11 -4.30 17.56
C SER A 182 -0.39 -2.89 17.02
N PRO A 183 -1.38 -2.16 17.58
CA PRO A 183 -1.65 -0.76 17.18
C PRO A 183 -0.41 0.15 17.30
N VAL A 184 0.38 -0.02 18.35
CA VAL A 184 1.60 0.76 18.60
C VAL A 184 2.73 0.36 17.63
N ASP A 185 2.94 -0.93 17.36
CA ASP A 185 3.92 -1.37 16.37
C ASP A 185 3.56 -0.88 14.97
N TYR A 186 2.28 -0.91 14.61
CA TYR A 186 1.78 -0.35 13.36
C TYR A 186 2.11 1.15 13.24
N LEU A 187 1.78 1.93 14.28
CA LEU A 187 2.09 3.37 14.31
C LEU A 187 3.60 3.63 14.16
N ASN A 188 4.43 2.86 14.86
CA ASN A 188 5.88 3.01 14.75
C ASN A 188 6.38 2.70 13.34
N GLN A 189 5.88 1.63 12.70
CA GLN A 189 6.24 1.32 11.32
C GLN A 189 5.76 2.41 10.35
N LEU A 190 4.54 2.92 10.51
CA LEU A 190 4.00 4.02 9.71
C LEU A 190 4.90 5.26 9.80
N ARG A 191 5.31 5.65 11.00
CA ARG A 191 6.24 6.77 11.26
C ARG A 191 7.58 6.57 10.57
N ILE A 192 8.14 5.36 10.65
CA ILE A 192 9.41 5.03 9.98
C ILE A 192 9.25 5.18 8.45
N HIS A 193 8.23 4.57 7.87
CA HIS A 193 8.01 4.66 6.42
C HIS A 193 7.79 6.09 5.93
N MET A 194 7.01 6.88 6.66
CA MET A 194 6.80 8.29 6.31
C MET A 194 8.06 9.16 6.47
N SER A 195 8.94 8.81 7.40
CA SER A 195 10.20 9.54 7.62
C SER A 195 11.25 9.34 6.51
N LEU A 196 11.11 8.31 5.67
CA LEU A 196 12.10 7.97 4.63
C LEU A 196 12.30 9.12 3.64
N SER A 197 11.24 9.80 3.23
CA SER A 197 11.32 10.94 2.32
C SER A 197 12.17 12.09 2.89
N GLU A 198 12.07 12.35 4.19
CA GLU A 198 12.89 13.38 4.85
C GLU A 198 14.36 12.96 5.01
N ILE A 199 14.60 11.66 5.22
CA ILE A 199 15.97 11.12 5.27
C ILE A 199 16.63 11.23 3.88
N ILE A 200 15.89 10.92 2.81
CA ILE A 200 16.38 10.98 1.43
C ILE A 200 16.73 12.42 1.01
N LYS A 201 16.00 13.42 1.48
CA LYS A 201 16.29 14.84 1.18
C LYS A 201 17.60 15.34 1.76
N HIS A 202 18.15 14.68 2.76
CA HIS A 202 19.41 15.04 3.44
C HIS A 202 19.47 16.45 4.06
N GLU A 203 18.31 17.07 4.29
CA GLU A 203 18.23 18.47 4.78
C GLU A 203 18.20 18.56 6.31
N LYS A 204 17.82 17.48 7.00
CA LYS A 204 17.57 17.48 8.44
C LYS A 204 18.41 16.46 9.18
N LYS A 205 18.71 16.75 10.45
CA LYS A 205 19.35 15.78 11.34
C LYS A 205 18.36 14.66 11.72
N ILE A 206 18.87 13.46 11.91
CA ILE A 206 18.04 12.29 12.34
C ILE A 206 17.28 12.59 13.64
N THR A 207 17.84 13.40 14.55
CA THR A 207 17.18 13.83 15.78
C THR A 207 15.91 14.66 15.51
N ASP A 208 15.96 15.51 14.50
CA ASP A 208 14.86 16.39 14.14
C ASP A 208 13.78 15.64 13.39
N ILE A 209 14.19 14.74 12.49
CA ILE A 209 13.29 13.82 11.80
C ILE A 209 12.54 12.94 12.81
N ALA A 210 13.23 12.36 13.81
CA ALA A 210 12.60 11.57 14.86
C ALA A 210 11.49 12.35 15.58
N LYS A 211 11.75 13.61 15.95
CA LYS A 211 10.75 14.48 16.59
C LYS A 211 9.57 14.79 15.66
N MET A 212 9.83 15.12 14.39
CA MET A 212 8.78 15.42 13.40
C MET A 212 7.79 14.26 13.23
N TYR A 213 8.25 13.03 13.41
CA TYR A 213 7.41 11.84 13.30
C TYR A 213 6.98 11.28 14.67
N GLY A 214 6.97 12.09 15.73
CA GLY A 214 6.38 11.78 17.02
C GLY A 214 7.14 10.74 17.85
N PHE A 215 8.43 10.52 17.59
CA PHE A 215 9.29 9.69 18.45
C PHE A 215 9.78 10.50 19.66
N SER A 216 9.82 9.84 20.80
CA SER A 216 10.29 10.46 22.05
C SER A 216 11.79 10.80 22.04
N GLY A 217 12.56 10.18 21.15
CA GLY A 217 13.99 10.42 21.00
C GLY A 217 14.61 9.65 19.84
N SER A 218 15.80 10.07 19.41
CA SER A 218 16.52 9.50 18.27
C SER A 218 17.00 8.07 18.51
N SER A 219 17.24 7.69 19.76
CA SER A 219 17.62 6.30 20.10
C SER A 219 16.49 5.32 19.82
N TYR A 220 15.28 5.63 20.30
CA TYR A 220 14.10 4.80 20.04
C TYR A 220 13.71 4.81 18.56
N PHE A 221 13.82 5.96 17.89
CA PHE A 221 13.66 6.04 16.42
C PHE A 221 14.62 5.10 15.70
N SER A 222 15.91 5.13 16.05
CA SER A 222 16.94 4.30 15.40
C SER A 222 16.72 2.80 15.63
N GLU A 223 16.26 2.43 16.82
CA GLU A 223 15.88 1.05 17.14
C GLU A 223 14.71 0.58 16.28
N MET A 224 13.62 1.36 16.24
CA MET A 224 12.44 1.04 15.43
C MET A 224 12.74 1.05 13.94
N PHE A 225 13.58 1.97 13.47
CA PHE A 225 14.04 2.02 12.08
C PHE A 225 14.78 0.73 11.70
N LYS A 226 15.73 0.29 12.55
CA LYS A 226 16.47 -0.96 12.32
C LYS A 226 15.55 -2.18 12.40
N LYS A 227 14.60 -2.19 13.34
CA LYS A 227 13.58 -3.27 13.45
C LYS A 227 12.72 -3.36 12.19
N THR A 228 12.36 -2.21 11.61
CA THR A 228 11.45 -2.13 10.45
C THR A 228 12.15 -2.40 9.12
N LEU A 229 13.35 -1.85 8.92
CA LEU A 229 14.05 -1.85 7.63
C LEU A 229 15.31 -2.71 7.59
N GLY A 230 15.71 -3.33 8.72
CA GLY A 230 16.89 -4.17 8.82
C GLY A 230 18.22 -3.40 8.96
N ILE A 231 18.24 -2.10 8.67
CA ILE A 231 19.44 -1.25 8.71
C ILE A 231 19.19 -0.01 9.57
N THR A 232 20.29 0.62 10.04
CA THR A 232 20.16 1.85 10.84
C THR A 232 19.84 3.07 9.95
N PRO A 233 19.24 4.15 10.52
CA PRO A 233 18.98 5.39 9.75
C PRO A 233 20.25 5.95 9.12
N ARG A 234 21.39 5.87 9.83
CA ARG A 234 22.69 6.35 9.33
C ARG A 234 23.22 5.49 8.16
N ALA A 235 23.01 4.16 8.20
CA ALA A 235 23.39 3.28 7.11
C ALA A 235 22.51 3.52 5.88
N PHE A 236 21.20 3.68 6.08
CA PHE A 236 20.25 4.03 5.03
C PHE A 236 20.60 5.39 4.38
N TYR A 237 20.90 6.41 5.20
CA TYR A 237 21.34 7.72 4.73
C TYR A 237 22.57 7.63 3.80
N LYS A 238 23.54 6.79 4.14
CA LYS A 238 24.72 6.56 3.29
C LYS A 238 24.44 5.80 2.00
N SER A 239 23.50 4.82 2.03
CA SER A 239 23.18 4.01 0.84
C SER A 239 22.41 4.77 -0.23
N VAL A 240 21.75 5.87 0.13
CA VAL A 240 21.00 6.72 -0.83
C VAL A 240 21.94 7.72 -1.55
N LEU A 241 23.17 7.94 -1.04
CA LEU A 241 24.18 8.82 -1.65
C LEU A 241 25.06 8.11 -2.68
N GLN A 242 24.97 6.81 -2.78
CA GLN A 242 25.68 5.98 -3.78
C GLN A 242 24.78 5.65 -4.98
#